data_397aa34a89922004f04ab881d56bcdc6
#
_entry.id   397aa34a89922004f04ab881d56bcdc6
#
_cell.length_a   1.000
_cell.length_b   1.000
_cell.length_c   1.000
_cell.angle_alpha   90.00
_cell.angle_beta   90.00
_cell.angle_gamma   90.00
#
_symmetry.space_group_name_H-M   'P 1'
#
loop_
_entity.id
_entity.type
_entity.pdbx_description
1 polymer ?
#
loop_
_entity_poly.entity_id
_entity_poly.type
_entity_poly.pdbx_seq_one_letter_code
_entity_poly.pdbx_strand_id
1 'polypeptide(L)'
;MQVRNYIHIILTFVLIVSCTSEKILFKDIPENISIKVPEAIITYGDLIDVKISSLTNQSTSIFSPIAMDKIGTIRNAEARKLDGYLVDSSGNIDIPYIGKIKAYGLTCSSLSDSIKNKLLEFVKTPNVSTKILNFRVSILGEVNSPGTFDVINQNMSFTELISRAGDLNNNADPSNVMIIRNINNKITTTYIDLTSFDFFNSEYYFLKQNDKVYVRPDNASLAFDFGIFRNVGSLSLLTSIIIFISR
;
A
#
# COMPACT_ATOMS: atom_id res chain seq x y z
N MET A 1 -35.40 6.07 -52.07
CA MET A 1 -34.03 5.54 -51.99
C MET A 1 -33.08 6.47 -51.22
N GLN A 2 -33.16 7.76 -51.36
CA GLN A 2 -32.28 8.74 -50.66
C GLN A 2 -32.44 8.78 -49.13
N VAL A 3 -33.66 8.78 -48.61
CA VAL A 3 -33.93 8.89 -47.16
C VAL A 3 -33.33 7.71 -46.37
N ARG A 4 -33.27 6.53 -46.94
CA ARG A 4 -32.69 5.32 -46.33
C ARG A 4 -31.19 5.44 -46.15
N ASN A 5 -30.47 6.06 -47.09
CA ASN A 5 -29.04 6.28 -46.99
C ASN A 5 -28.68 7.32 -45.91
N TYR A 6 -29.50 8.35 -45.71
CA TYR A 6 -29.31 9.34 -44.64
C TYR A 6 -29.51 8.72 -43.26
N ILE A 7 -30.45 7.81 -43.08
CA ILE A 7 -30.66 7.10 -41.80
C ILE A 7 -29.44 6.24 -41.45
N HIS A 8 -28.84 5.55 -42.41
CA HIS A 8 -27.63 4.77 -42.17
C HIS A 8 -26.42 5.64 -41.83
N ILE A 9 -26.27 6.79 -42.47
CA ILE A 9 -25.19 7.75 -42.19
C ILE A 9 -25.34 8.32 -40.77
N ILE A 10 -26.55 8.71 -40.35
CA ILE A 10 -26.82 9.23 -39.02
C ILE A 10 -26.61 8.13 -37.97
N LEU A 11 -27.03 6.90 -38.22
CA LEU A 11 -26.83 5.79 -37.29
C LEU A 11 -25.36 5.41 -37.13
N THR A 12 -24.57 5.48 -38.20
CA THR A 12 -23.11 5.24 -38.16
C THR A 12 -22.39 6.38 -37.45
N PHE A 13 -22.86 7.61 -37.59
CA PHE A 13 -22.26 8.78 -36.93
C PHE A 13 -22.52 8.78 -35.42
N VAL A 14 -23.65 8.31 -34.95
CA VAL A 14 -23.98 8.16 -33.52
C VAL A 14 -23.10 7.11 -32.83
N LEU A 15 -22.61 6.09 -33.56
CA LEU A 15 -21.77 5.05 -33.02
C LEU A 15 -20.30 5.46 -32.82
N ILE A 16 -19.86 6.59 -33.40
CA ILE A 16 -18.47 7.05 -33.33
C ILE A 16 -18.21 7.96 -32.12
N VAL A 17 -19.24 8.49 -31.46
CA VAL A 17 -19.11 9.34 -30.28
C VAL A 17 -18.96 8.45 -29.01
N SER A 18 -17.93 7.63 -28.96
CA SER A 18 -17.46 7.01 -27.73
C SER A 18 -16.47 7.95 -27.09
N CYS A 19 -16.97 8.86 -26.26
CA CYS A 19 -16.14 9.73 -25.47
C CYS A 19 -15.61 8.93 -24.28
N THR A 20 -14.37 8.40 -24.39
CA THR A 20 -13.64 7.88 -23.24
C THR A 20 -13.14 9.07 -22.42
N SER A 21 -13.70 9.27 -21.24
CA SER A 21 -13.19 10.23 -20.28
C SER A 21 -11.84 9.68 -19.76
N GLU A 22 -10.75 10.34 -20.11
CA GLU A 22 -9.43 10.01 -19.59
C GLU A 22 -9.38 10.45 -18.11
N LYS A 23 -9.16 9.48 -17.22
CA LYS A 23 -9.04 9.72 -15.78
C LYS A 23 -7.61 10.17 -15.49
N ILE A 24 -7.38 11.46 -15.39
CA ILE A 24 -6.05 12.02 -15.11
C ILE A 24 -5.83 11.97 -13.60
N LEU A 25 -4.80 11.23 -13.17
CA LEU A 25 -4.31 11.22 -11.80
C LEU A 25 -3.44 12.45 -11.55
N PHE A 26 -3.46 12.94 -10.30
CA PHE A 26 -2.55 13.98 -9.83
C PHE A 26 -2.59 15.26 -10.67
N LYS A 27 -3.80 15.79 -10.87
CA LYS A 27 -4.01 17.03 -11.61
C LYS A 27 -3.42 18.25 -10.86
N ASP A 28 -2.89 19.20 -11.62
CA ASP A 28 -2.45 20.51 -11.09
C ASP A 28 -1.35 20.43 -10.00
N ILE A 29 -0.41 19.47 -10.12
CA ILE A 29 0.74 19.38 -9.20
C ILE A 29 1.65 20.60 -9.41
N PRO A 30 1.95 21.40 -8.36
CA PRO A 30 2.93 22.47 -8.44
C PRO A 30 4.33 21.94 -8.72
N GLU A 31 5.17 22.73 -9.39
CA GLU A 31 6.55 22.36 -9.71
C GLU A 31 7.42 22.02 -8.50
N ASN A 32 7.10 22.59 -7.32
CA ASN A 32 7.86 22.40 -6.10
C ASN A 32 6.95 22.08 -4.91
N ILE A 33 7.01 20.85 -4.42
CA ILE A 33 6.32 20.40 -3.22
C ILE A 33 7.35 19.94 -2.20
N SER A 34 7.29 20.50 -0.99
CA SER A 34 8.08 19.99 0.14
C SER A 34 7.27 18.97 0.92
N ILE A 35 7.55 17.69 0.72
CA ILE A 35 6.90 16.59 1.44
C ILE A 35 7.83 16.13 2.56
N LYS A 36 7.37 16.23 3.81
CA LYS A 36 8.11 15.70 4.95
C LYS A 36 7.82 14.20 5.08
N VAL A 37 8.87 13.38 4.93
CA VAL A 37 8.77 11.94 5.16
C VAL A 37 8.63 11.67 6.66
N PRO A 38 7.52 11.06 7.13
CA PRO A 38 7.35 10.74 8.54
C PRO A 38 8.21 9.53 8.92
N GLU A 39 8.67 9.48 10.16
CA GLU A 39 9.25 8.25 10.70
C GLU A 39 8.13 7.25 11.07
N ALA A 40 8.34 5.98 10.79
CA ALA A 40 7.41 4.93 11.18
C ALA A 40 7.34 4.80 12.71
N ILE A 41 6.13 4.75 13.24
CA ILE A 41 5.88 4.55 14.67
C ILE A 41 5.65 3.07 14.93
N ILE A 42 6.35 2.53 15.91
CA ILE A 42 6.26 1.13 16.31
C ILE A 42 4.91 0.87 16.99
N THR A 43 4.25 -0.22 16.59
CA THR A 43 2.94 -0.63 17.08
C THR A 43 2.97 -2.03 17.69
N TYR A 44 1.87 -2.44 18.35
CA TYR A 44 1.72 -3.81 18.87
C TYR A 44 1.81 -4.85 17.74
N GLY A 45 2.54 -5.93 17.98
CA GLY A 45 2.73 -6.99 16.99
C GLY A 45 3.78 -6.69 15.93
N ASP A 46 4.46 -5.55 16.01
CA ASP A 46 5.62 -5.28 15.16
C ASP A 46 6.78 -6.19 15.56
N LEU A 47 7.51 -6.63 14.56
CA LEU A 47 8.72 -7.44 14.72
C LEU A 47 9.93 -6.54 14.48
N ILE A 48 10.74 -6.37 15.49
CA ILE A 48 11.87 -5.41 15.49
C ILE A 48 13.19 -6.16 15.35
N ASP A 49 13.91 -5.91 14.27
CA ASP A 49 15.34 -6.26 14.15
C ASP A 49 16.15 -5.30 14.98
N VAL A 50 17.01 -5.82 15.85
CA VAL A 50 17.94 -5.04 16.69
C VAL A 50 19.35 -5.48 16.40
N LYS A 51 20.14 -4.62 15.79
CA LYS A 51 21.56 -4.85 15.52
C LYS A 51 22.41 -4.07 16.51
N ILE A 52 23.23 -4.79 17.25
CA ILE A 52 24.14 -4.24 18.24
C ILE A 52 25.56 -4.52 17.79
N SER A 53 26.38 -3.49 17.73
CA SER A 53 27.81 -3.58 17.45
C SER A 53 28.62 -2.72 18.42
N SER A 54 29.88 -3.06 18.65
CA SER A 54 30.80 -2.30 19.47
C SER A 54 32.15 -2.24 18.78
N LEU A 55 32.88 -1.14 18.97
CA LEU A 55 34.26 -0.97 18.48
C LEU A 55 35.28 -1.80 19.28
N THR A 56 34.89 -2.25 20.48
CA THR A 56 35.72 -3.14 21.29
C THR A 56 35.42 -4.59 20.92
N ASN A 57 36.45 -5.49 21.00
CA ASN A 57 36.31 -6.94 20.71
C ASN A 57 35.37 -7.69 21.66
N GLN A 58 34.41 -7.02 22.27
CA GLN A 58 33.39 -7.64 23.09
C GLN A 58 32.35 -8.31 22.18
N SER A 59 32.04 -9.56 22.47
CA SER A 59 31.03 -10.32 21.74
C SER A 59 29.64 -9.70 22.02
N THR A 60 29.09 -8.97 21.04
CA THR A 60 27.73 -8.45 21.09
C THR A 60 26.70 -9.46 20.58
N SER A 61 27.17 -10.62 20.13
CA SER A 61 26.31 -11.70 19.57
C SER A 61 25.31 -12.24 20.59
N ILE A 62 25.61 -12.16 21.89
CA ILE A 62 24.70 -12.61 22.95
C ILE A 62 23.38 -11.82 23.01
N PHE A 63 23.37 -10.58 22.51
CA PHE A 63 22.19 -9.72 22.46
C PHE A 63 21.39 -9.88 21.15
N SER A 64 21.78 -10.79 20.28
CA SER A 64 21.09 -11.04 19.02
C SER A 64 20.15 -12.24 19.15
N PRO A 65 18.90 -12.18 18.64
CA PRO A 65 18.00 -13.33 18.63
C PRO A 65 18.58 -14.53 17.87
N ILE A 66 19.55 -14.29 16.97
CA ILE A 66 20.21 -15.31 16.13
C ILE A 66 21.33 -16.06 16.88
N ALA A 67 21.76 -15.60 18.06
CA ALA A 67 22.90 -16.19 18.77
C ALA A 67 22.68 -17.66 19.20
N MET A 68 21.45 -18.15 19.20
CA MET A 68 21.14 -19.53 19.61
C MET A 68 21.23 -20.57 18.48
N ASP A 69 21.37 -20.16 17.22
CA ASP A 69 21.34 -21.09 16.09
C ASP A 69 22.66 -21.08 15.29
N LYS A 70 23.73 -21.45 15.94
CA LYS A 70 25.06 -21.64 15.31
C LYS A 70 25.17 -23.00 14.65
N ILE A 71 24.38 -23.32 13.66
CA ILE A 71 24.74 -24.43 12.75
C ILE A 71 24.15 -24.11 11.36
N GLY A 72 24.97 -23.56 10.47
CA GLY A 72 25.16 -23.89 9.07
C GLY A 72 23.96 -23.94 8.10
N THR A 73 22.76 -23.54 8.47
CA THR A 73 21.63 -23.55 7.55
C THR A 73 21.50 -22.19 6.86
N ILE A 74 21.61 -22.22 5.52
CA ILE A 74 21.28 -21.08 4.66
C ILE A 74 19.79 -20.80 4.87
N ARG A 75 19.47 -19.83 5.72
CA ARG A 75 18.09 -19.43 5.96
C ARG A 75 17.57 -18.63 4.77
N ASN A 76 16.43 -19.03 4.24
CA ASN A 76 15.68 -18.31 3.21
C ASN A 76 15.29 -16.92 3.72
N ALA A 77 15.05 -15.97 2.80
CA ALA A 77 14.65 -14.59 3.15
C ALA A 77 13.42 -14.54 4.09
N GLU A 78 12.53 -15.54 3.99
CA GLU A 78 11.36 -15.69 4.86
C GLU A 78 11.70 -16.09 6.29
N ALA A 79 12.70 -16.96 6.49
CA ALA A 79 13.17 -17.34 7.82
C ALA A 79 13.85 -16.17 8.56
N ARG A 80 14.50 -15.25 7.82
CA ARG A 80 15.06 -14.00 8.39
C ARG A 80 14.01 -13.05 8.90
N LYS A 81 12.77 -13.10 8.37
CA LYS A 81 11.63 -12.28 8.87
C LYS A 81 11.20 -12.68 10.29
N LEU A 82 11.62 -13.87 10.76
CA LEU A 82 11.30 -14.38 12.10
C LEU A 82 12.37 -14.04 13.16
N ASP A 83 13.48 -13.46 12.76
CA ASP A 83 14.64 -13.19 13.64
C ASP A 83 14.57 -11.80 14.32
N GLY A 84 13.40 -11.40 14.77
CA GLY A 84 13.19 -10.11 15.44
C GLY A 84 12.56 -10.24 16.82
N TYR A 85 12.55 -9.14 17.56
CA TYR A 85 11.85 -9.02 18.83
C TYR A 85 10.42 -8.56 18.62
N LEU A 86 9.46 -9.36 19.09
CA LEU A 86 8.04 -9.03 18.98
C LEU A 86 7.66 -7.97 20.01
N VAL A 87 6.97 -6.92 19.56
CA VAL A 87 6.34 -5.94 20.46
C VAL A 87 5.09 -6.56 21.09
N ASP A 88 5.15 -6.82 22.38
CA ASP A 88 4.08 -7.48 23.14
C ASP A 88 2.85 -6.58 23.33
N SER A 89 1.78 -7.16 23.93
CA SER A 89 0.55 -6.43 24.24
C SER A 89 0.72 -5.31 25.27
N SER A 90 1.82 -5.31 26.03
CA SER A 90 2.19 -4.24 26.95
C SER A 90 3.01 -3.16 26.23
N GLY A 91 3.37 -3.37 24.96
CA GLY A 91 4.15 -2.47 24.13
C GLY A 91 5.64 -2.53 24.39
N ASN A 92 6.15 -3.64 24.89
CA ASN A 92 7.57 -3.84 25.16
C ASN A 92 8.16 -4.90 24.20
N ILE A 93 9.46 -4.79 23.97
CA ILE A 93 10.30 -5.87 23.45
C ILE A 93 11.14 -6.42 24.62
N ASP A 94 11.42 -7.73 24.59
CA ASP A 94 12.25 -8.38 25.61
C ASP A 94 13.59 -8.82 24.99
N ILE A 95 14.65 -8.14 25.38
CA ILE A 95 16.01 -8.38 24.87
C ILE A 95 16.80 -9.14 25.93
N PRO A 96 17.42 -10.29 25.61
CA PRO A 96 18.23 -11.04 26.55
C PRO A 96 19.25 -10.16 27.27
N TYR A 97 19.42 -10.38 28.59
CA TYR A 97 20.32 -9.65 29.50
C TYR A 97 19.97 -8.18 29.78
N ILE A 98 19.23 -7.51 28.87
CA ILE A 98 18.81 -6.09 29.04
C ILE A 98 17.39 -6.03 29.60
N GLY A 99 16.59 -7.08 29.36
CA GLY A 99 15.20 -7.18 29.79
C GLY A 99 14.23 -6.36 28.93
N LYS A 100 13.09 -6.05 29.52
CA LYS A 100 12.00 -5.36 28.82
C LYS A 100 12.28 -3.89 28.57
N ILE A 101 12.04 -3.48 27.33
CA ILE A 101 12.20 -2.10 26.85
C ILE A 101 10.91 -1.66 26.16
N LYS A 102 10.40 -0.48 26.52
CA LYS A 102 9.24 0.12 25.86
C LYS A 102 9.57 0.43 24.40
N ALA A 103 8.76 -0.11 23.49
CA ALA A 103 8.90 0.11 22.04
C ALA A 103 7.68 0.79 21.43
N TYR A 104 6.48 0.45 21.91
CA TYR A 104 5.23 1.02 21.39
C TYR A 104 5.21 2.54 21.48
N GLY A 105 4.85 3.20 20.36
CA GLY A 105 4.76 4.65 20.25
C GLY A 105 6.08 5.35 19.97
N LEU A 106 7.20 4.62 19.96
CA LEU A 106 8.51 5.15 19.60
C LEU A 106 8.78 5.01 18.10
N THR A 107 9.68 5.84 17.58
CA THR A 107 10.32 5.60 16.28
C THR A 107 11.45 4.60 16.44
N CYS A 108 11.91 4.00 15.34
CA CYS A 108 13.09 3.13 15.39
C CYS A 108 14.33 3.87 15.92
N SER A 109 14.50 5.14 15.56
CA SER A 109 15.60 5.98 16.09
C SER A 109 15.53 6.10 17.62
N SER A 110 14.38 6.50 18.15
CA SER A 110 14.18 6.66 19.61
C SER A 110 14.32 5.34 20.38
N LEU A 111 13.89 4.22 19.78
CA LEU A 111 14.08 2.88 20.35
C LEU A 111 15.58 2.50 20.38
N SER A 112 16.32 2.78 19.31
CA SER A 112 17.76 2.54 19.25
C SER A 112 18.50 3.28 20.36
N ASP A 113 18.15 4.56 20.61
CA ASP A 113 18.74 5.36 21.69
C ASP A 113 18.38 4.79 23.08
N SER A 114 17.15 4.34 23.26
CA SER A 114 16.71 3.71 24.51
C SER A 114 17.47 2.41 24.81
N ILE A 115 17.67 1.57 23.79
CA ILE A 115 18.47 0.34 23.92
C ILE A 115 19.95 0.68 24.18
N LYS A 116 20.49 1.65 23.43
CA LYS A 116 21.89 2.09 23.59
C LYS A 116 22.16 2.55 25.02
N ASN A 117 21.29 3.36 25.61
CA ASN A 117 21.46 3.85 26.98
C ASN A 117 21.51 2.71 27.99
N LYS A 118 20.66 1.69 27.87
CA LYS A 118 20.71 0.51 28.74
C LYS A 118 21.96 -0.35 28.53
N LEU A 119 22.44 -0.41 27.27
CA LEU A 119 23.64 -1.17 26.95
C LEU A 119 24.94 -0.55 27.50
N LEU A 120 24.99 0.75 27.80
CA LEU A 120 26.18 1.40 28.36
C LEU A 120 26.62 0.81 29.68
N GLU A 121 25.73 0.13 30.42
CA GLU A 121 26.08 -0.61 31.65
C GLU A 121 26.91 -1.88 31.37
N PHE A 122 26.77 -2.45 30.16
CA PHE A 122 27.36 -3.74 29.82
C PHE A 122 28.44 -3.66 28.72
N VAL A 123 28.33 -2.66 27.84
CA VAL A 123 29.14 -2.55 26.62
C VAL A 123 29.72 -1.14 26.52
N LYS A 124 31.03 -1.02 26.32
CA LYS A 124 31.64 0.26 26.00
C LYS A 124 31.31 0.66 24.55
N THR A 125 30.88 1.91 24.37
CA THR A 125 30.57 2.48 23.05
C THR A 125 29.66 1.61 22.18
N PRO A 126 28.45 1.21 22.65
CA PRO A 126 27.52 0.41 21.83
C PRO A 126 26.96 1.27 20.68
N ASN A 127 26.89 0.67 19.50
CA ASN A 127 26.13 1.18 18.38
C ASN A 127 24.92 0.29 18.17
N VAL A 128 23.72 0.89 18.13
CA VAL A 128 22.45 0.18 18.01
C VAL A 128 21.70 0.70 16.81
N SER A 129 21.16 -0.22 16.00
CA SER A 129 20.26 0.09 14.89
C SER A 129 19.04 -0.80 15.00
N THR A 130 17.86 -0.21 14.87
CA THR A 130 16.60 -0.96 14.88
C THR A 130 15.83 -0.76 13.59
N LYS A 131 15.05 -1.78 13.19
CA LYS A 131 14.25 -1.78 11.99
C LYS A 131 13.00 -2.63 12.20
N ILE A 132 11.84 -2.20 11.66
CA ILE A 132 10.62 -3.01 11.60
C ILE A 132 10.77 -4.01 10.45
N LEU A 133 10.61 -5.31 10.73
CA LEU A 133 10.76 -6.40 9.75
C LEU A 133 9.46 -6.74 9.02
N ASN A 134 8.33 -6.56 9.68
CA ASN A 134 7.03 -6.98 9.18
C ASN A 134 6.16 -5.81 8.68
N PHE A 135 6.79 -4.67 8.33
CA PHE A 135 6.05 -3.55 7.76
C PHE A 135 5.49 -3.95 6.40
N ARG A 136 4.16 -3.94 6.28
CA ARG A 136 3.44 -4.26 5.05
C ARG A 136 2.20 -3.40 4.89
N VAL A 137 1.81 -3.22 3.63
CA VAL A 137 0.60 -2.50 3.21
C VAL A 137 -0.14 -3.35 2.19
N SER A 138 -1.46 -3.31 2.20
CA SER A 138 -2.28 -4.06 1.24
C SER A 138 -3.05 -3.11 0.32
N ILE A 139 -3.19 -3.48 -0.94
CA ILE A 139 -4.07 -2.81 -1.89
C ILE A 139 -5.00 -3.82 -2.55
N LEU A 140 -6.26 -3.46 -2.66
CA LEU A 140 -7.37 -4.29 -3.14
C LEU A 140 -8.26 -3.49 -4.08
N GLY A 141 -9.11 -4.17 -4.83
CA GLY A 141 -10.09 -3.56 -5.74
C GLY A 141 -9.51 -3.32 -7.13
N GLU A 142 -9.85 -2.19 -7.74
CA GLU A 142 -9.61 -1.89 -9.15
C GLU A 142 -8.17 -1.42 -9.42
N VAL A 143 -7.20 -2.33 -9.22
CA VAL A 143 -5.79 -2.21 -9.59
C VAL A 143 -5.38 -3.40 -10.44
N ASN A 144 -4.29 -3.27 -11.21
CA ASN A 144 -3.86 -4.36 -12.09
C ASN A 144 -3.28 -5.56 -11.32
N SER A 145 -2.68 -5.35 -10.16
CA SER A 145 -2.07 -6.40 -9.34
C SER A 145 -2.39 -6.19 -7.85
N PRO A 146 -3.61 -6.54 -7.40
CA PRO A 146 -3.97 -6.44 -5.99
C PRO A 146 -3.11 -7.39 -5.15
N GLY A 147 -2.75 -6.95 -3.93
CA GLY A 147 -1.89 -7.77 -3.07
C GLY A 147 -1.43 -7.06 -1.81
N THR A 148 -0.55 -7.75 -1.08
CA THR A 148 0.13 -7.20 0.09
C THR A 148 1.60 -7.02 -0.22
N PHE A 149 2.13 -5.83 0.03
CA PHE A 149 3.48 -5.42 -0.30
C PHE A 149 4.30 -5.16 0.95
N ASP A 150 5.45 -5.78 1.05
CA ASP A 150 6.42 -5.52 2.12
C ASP A 150 7.12 -4.17 1.91
N VAL A 151 7.27 -3.41 3.00
CA VAL A 151 7.91 -2.09 2.98
C VAL A 151 9.31 -2.20 3.58
N ILE A 152 10.33 -2.10 2.72
CA ILE A 152 11.72 -2.32 3.14
C ILE A 152 12.29 -1.11 3.90
N ASN A 153 11.95 0.11 3.47
CA ASN A 153 12.55 1.34 3.97
C ASN A 153 11.74 2.02 5.09
N GLN A 154 10.79 1.30 5.69
CA GLN A 154 9.90 1.78 6.77
C GLN A 154 8.98 2.95 6.36
N ASN A 155 9.02 3.36 5.10
CA ASN A 155 8.15 4.37 4.52
C ASN A 155 7.70 3.89 3.15
N MET A 156 6.43 4.07 2.86
CA MET A 156 5.83 3.84 1.54
C MET A 156 4.87 4.97 1.26
N SER A 157 5.10 5.67 0.15
CA SER A 157 4.11 6.62 -0.34
C SER A 157 2.95 5.88 -1.01
N PHE A 158 1.82 6.53 -1.07
CA PHE A 158 0.66 5.99 -1.77
C PHE A 158 0.93 5.79 -3.27
N THR A 159 1.67 6.72 -3.88
CA THR A 159 2.08 6.63 -5.29
C THR A 159 2.99 5.43 -5.55
N GLU A 160 3.90 5.12 -4.61
CA GLU A 160 4.73 3.92 -4.68
C GLU A 160 3.88 2.65 -4.58
N LEU A 161 2.87 2.61 -3.71
CA LEU A 161 1.96 1.47 -3.58
C LEU A 161 1.19 1.23 -4.89
N ILE A 162 0.62 2.28 -5.50
CA ILE A 162 -0.06 2.19 -6.80
C ILE A 162 0.89 1.66 -7.87
N SER A 163 2.11 2.21 -7.95
CA SER A 163 3.12 1.76 -8.91
C SER A 163 3.46 0.27 -8.75
N ARG A 164 3.63 -0.21 -7.51
CA ARG A 164 3.87 -1.64 -7.22
C ARG A 164 2.68 -2.53 -7.56
N ALA A 165 1.46 -2.00 -7.45
CA ALA A 165 0.23 -2.68 -7.86
C ALA A 165 -0.02 -2.64 -9.38
N GLY A 166 0.91 -2.09 -10.16
CA GLY A 166 0.83 -2.02 -11.62
C GLY A 166 -0.16 -0.99 -12.14
N ASP A 167 -0.41 0.06 -11.34
CA ASP A 167 -1.35 1.15 -11.59
C ASP A 167 -2.84 0.78 -11.39
N LEU A 168 -3.69 1.79 -11.41
CA LEU A 168 -5.14 1.64 -11.41
C LEU A 168 -5.61 1.03 -12.74
N ASN A 169 -6.63 0.19 -12.70
CA ASN A 169 -7.23 -0.29 -13.94
C ASN A 169 -8.29 0.70 -14.49
N ASN A 170 -8.79 0.43 -15.69
CA ASN A 170 -9.74 1.32 -16.38
C ASN A 170 -11.08 1.49 -15.64
N ASN A 171 -11.42 0.55 -14.76
CA ASN A 171 -12.68 0.57 -14.01
C ASN A 171 -12.55 1.30 -12.67
N ALA A 172 -11.35 1.73 -12.29
CA ALA A 172 -11.09 2.37 -11.01
C ALA A 172 -11.77 3.75 -10.91
N ASP A 173 -12.22 4.08 -9.70
CA ASP A 173 -12.61 5.45 -9.31
C ASP A 173 -11.49 6.10 -8.49
N PRO A 174 -10.59 6.88 -9.11
CA PRO A 174 -9.50 7.51 -8.41
C PRO A 174 -9.93 8.64 -7.47
N SER A 175 -11.14 9.17 -7.63
CA SER A 175 -11.66 10.23 -6.76
C SER A 175 -12.21 9.71 -5.42
N ASN A 176 -12.32 8.39 -5.27
CA ASN A 176 -12.98 7.77 -4.11
C ASN A 176 -12.26 6.50 -3.63
N VAL A 177 -10.99 6.66 -3.31
CA VAL A 177 -10.17 5.55 -2.80
C VAL A 177 -10.24 5.50 -1.28
N MET A 178 -10.56 4.33 -0.73
CA MET A 178 -10.73 4.12 0.70
C MET A 178 -9.46 3.60 1.35
N ILE A 179 -9.01 4.25 2.42
CA ILE A 179 -7.98 3.74 3.31
C ILE A 179 -8.65 3.21 4.58
N ILE A 180 -8.30 1.99 4.93
CA ILE A 180 -8.72 1.32 6.16
C ILE A 180 -7.50 1.21 7.07
N ARG A 181 -7.54 1.87 8.21
CA ARG A 181 -6.46 1.94 9.20
C ARG A 181 -6.94 1.53 10.57
N ASN A 182 -6.15 0.72 11.28
CA ASN A 182 -6.41 0.43 12.68
C ASN A 182 -5.69 1.46 13.56
N ILE A 183 -6.45 2.23 14.31
CA ILE A 183 -5.94 3.20 15.27
C ILE A 183 -6.47 2.82 16.66
N ASN A 184 -5.57 2.46 17.57
CA ASN A 184 -5.93 2.08 18.95
C ASN A 184 -7.04 0.99 19.02
N ASN A 185 -6.89 -0.08 18.24
CA ASN A 185 -7.85 -1.19 18.10
C ASN A 185 -9.24 -0.77 17.54
N LYS A 186 -9.36 0.40 16.94
CA LYS A 186 -10.54 0.84 16.20
C LYS A 186 -10.21 0.92 14.71
N ILE A 187 -11.08 0.32 13.91
CA ILE A 187 -10.98 0.43 12.45
C ILE A 187 -11.55 1.78 12.06
N THR A 188 -10.73 2.60 11.41
CA THR A 188 -11.13 3.88 10.80
C THR A 188 -11.03 3.76 9.29
N THR A 189 -11.99 4.37 8.60
CA THR A 189 -12.00 4.46 7.15
C THR A 189 -11.96 5.92 6.73
N THR A 190 -11.11 6.25 5.78
CA THR A 190 -11.00 7.57 5.19
C THR A 190 -11.02 7.45 3.69
N TYR A 191 -11.68 8.39 3.02
CA TYR A 191 -11.71 8.46 1.56
C TYR A 191 -10.77 9.55 1.10
N ILE A 192 -10.01 9.25 0.06
CA ILE A 192 -9.06 10.18 -0.56
C ILE A 192 -9.36 10.29 -2.04
N ASP A 193 -9.10 11.49 -2.57
CA ASP A 193 -9.21 11.81 -3.99
C ASP A 193 -7.80 11.93 -4.60
N LEU A 194 -7.43 10.97 -5.45
CA LEU A 194 -6.13 10.94 -6.12
C LEU A 194 -6.08 11.90 -7.33
N THR A 195 -7.20 12.48 -7.73
CA THR A 195 -7.23 13.46 -8.82
C THR A 195 -6.87 14.85 -8.33
N SER A 196 -7.01 15.11 -7.01
CA SER A 196 -6.72 16.39 -6.38
C SER A 196 -5.26 16.48 -5.90
N PHE A 197 -4.66 17.66 -6.05
CA PHE A 197 -3.37 18.00 -5.47
C PHE A 197 -3.35 17.90 -3.93
N ASP A 198 -4.45 18.20 -3.26
CA ASP A 198 -4.56 18.21 -1.79
C ASP A 198 -4.16 16.86 -1.16
N PHE A 199 -4.25 15.79 -1.94
CA PHE A 199 -3.80 14.47 -1.52
C PHE A 199 -2.32 14.44 -1.09
N PHE A 200 -1.44 15.16 -1.77
CA PHE A 200 0.00 15.20 -1.44
C PHE A 200 0.31 15.85 -0.09
N ASN A 201 -0.58 16.73 0.38
CA ASN A 201 -0.50 17.38 1.70
C ASN A 201 -1.24 16.60 2.79
N SER A 202 -1.91 15.51 2.43
CA SER A 202 -2.68 14.68 3.35
C SER A 202 -1.76 13.85 4.26
N GLU A 203 -2.17 13.60 5.50
CA GLU A 203 -1.53 12.62 6.39
C GLU A 203 -1.59 11.17 5.86
N TYR A 204 -2.38 10.93 4.82
CA TYR A 204 -2.56 9.63 4.16
C TYR A 204 -1.65 9.44 2.95
N TYR A 205 -0.87 10.46 2.57
CA TYR A 205 0.12 10.31 1.49
C TYR A 205 1.17 9.25 1.82
N PHE A 206 1.63 9.20 3.08
CA PHE A 206 2.45 8.10 3.58
C PHE A 206 1.58 7.07 4.31
N LEU A 207 1.71 5.84 3.86
CA LEU A 207 0.98 4.71 4.43
C LEU A 207 1.64 4.24 5.72
N LYS A 208 0.82 3.78 6.66
CA LYS A 208 1.27 3.20 7.93
C LYS A 208 1.22 1.68 7.89
N GLN A 209 1.89 1.05 8.83
CA GLN A 209 1.90 -0.39 9.02
C GLN A 209 0.48 -0.96 9.06
N ASN A 210 0.24 -2.02 8.27
CA ASN A 210 -1.04 -2.72 8.13
C ASN A 210 -2.19 -1.89 7.50
N ASP A 211 -1.92 -0.73 6.89
CA ASP A 211 -2.94 -0.03 6.11
C ASP A 211 -3.45 -0.93 4.99
N LYS A 212 -4.75 -0.82 4.74
CA LYS A 212 -5.41 -1.45 3.60
C LYS A 212 -6.02 -0.37 2.74
N VAL A 213 -5.63 -0.35 1.49
CA VAL A 213 -6.16 0.56 0.48
C VAL A 213 -7.16 -0.22 -0.36
N TYR A 214 -8.34 0.32 -0.54
CA TYR A 214 -9.36 -0.25 -1.40
C TYR A 214 -9.73 0.74 -2.50
N VAL A 215 -9.38 0.41 -3.72
CA VAL A 215 -9.73 1.18 -4.91
C VAL A 215 -11.11 0.73 -5.38
N ARG A 216 -12.07 1.63 -5.33
CA ARG A 216 -13.45 1.34 -5.70
C ARG A 216 -13.64 1.30 -7.21
N PRO A 217 -14.58 0.50 -7.72
CA PRO A 217 -14.99 0.59 -9.10
C PRO A 217 -15.77 1.89 -9.34
N ASP A 218 -15.59 2.45 -10.53
CA ASP A 218 -16.40 3.56 -11.00
C ASP A 218 -17.86 3.12 -11.23
N ASN A 219 -18.81 3.97 -10.88
CA ASN A 219 -20.24 3.71 -11.07
C ASN A 219 -20.61 3.44 -12.53
N ALA A 220 -19.88 4.03 -13.49
CA ALA A 220 -20.07 3.74 -14.90
C ALA A 220 -19.70 2.30 -15.26
N SER A 221 -18.62 1.75 -14.68
CA SER A 221 -18.22 0.35 -14.91
C SER A 221 -19.23 -0.63 -14.32
N LEU A 222 -19.81 -0.34 -13.16
CA LEU A 222 -20.86 -1.14 -12.56
C LEU A 222 -22.13 -1.20 -13.43
N ALA A 223 -22.48 -0.10 -14.09
CA ALA A 223 -23.62 -0.04 -15.00
C ALA A 223 -23.42 -0.93 -16.25
N PHE A 224 -22.18 -1.05 -16.73
CA PHE A 224 -21.84 -1.94 -17.84
C PHE A 224 -21.89 -3.43 -17.46
N ASP A 225 -21.51 -3.79 -16.25
CA ASP A 225 -21.54 -5.18 -15.77
C ASP A 225 -22.95 -5.71 -15.56
N PHE A 226 -23.94 -4.84 -15.27
CA PHE A 226 -25.35 -5.24 -15.15
C PHE A 226 -26.00 -5.67 -16.47
N GLY A 227 -25.25 -5.82 -17.56
CA GLY A 227 -25.71 -6.51 -18.77
C GLY A 227 -26.72 -5.75 -19.61
N ILE A 228 -26.96 -4.46 -19.32
CA ILE A 228 -27.93 -3.65 -20.07
C ILE A 228 -27.50 -3.49 -21.54
N PHE A 229 -26.19 -3.49 -21.81
CA PHE A 229 -25.65 -3.37 -23.17
C PHE A 229 -25.30 -4.71 -23.84
N ARG A 230 -25.33 -5.85 -23.13
CA ARG A 230 -25.07 -7.16 -23.74
C ARG A 230 -26.11 -7.51 -24.80
N ASN A 231 -27.29 -6.88 -24.78
CA ASN A 231 -28.38 -7.07 -25.75
C ASN A 231 -28.36 -6.05 -26.90
N VAL A 232 -27.53 -4.99 -26.87
CA VAL A 232 -27.48 -4.01 -27.96
C VAL A 232 -26.95 -4.63 -29.26
N GLY A 233 -25.94 -5.53 -29.11
CA GLY A 233 -25.42 -6.30 -30.24
C GLY A 233 -26.51 -7.22 -30.90
N SER A 234 -27.36 -7.80 -30.09
CA SER A 234 -28.48 -8.61 -30.60
C SER A 234 -29.59 -7.76 -31.23
N LEU A 235 -29.79 -6.55 -30.70
CA LEU A 235 -30.78 -5.60 -31.27
C LEU A 235 -30.33 -5.08 -32.64
N SER A 236 -29.04 -4.84 -32.83
CA SER A 236 -28.48 -4.40 -34.12
C SER A 236 -28.57 -5.53 -35.19
N LEU A 237 -28.39 -6.78 -34.77
CA LEU A 237 -28.57 -7.92 -35.66
C LEU A 237 -30.03 -8.11 -36.03
N LEU A 238 -30.98 -7.94 -35.11
CA LEU A 238 -32.42 -8.04 -35.39
C LEU A 238 -32.88 -6.92 -36.35
N THR A 239 -32.38 -5.70 -36.17
CA THR A 239 -32.74 -4.61 -37.11
C THR A 239 -32.16 -4.82 -38.49
N SER A 240 -30.96 -5.40 -38.63
CA SER A 240 -30.37 -5.72 -39.94
C SER A 240 -31.14 -6.86 -40.64
N ILE A 241 -31.62 -7.86 -39.88
CA ILE A 241 -32.45 -8.95 -40.42
C ILE A 241 -33.82 -8.44 -40.89
N ILE A 242 -34.47 -7.55 -40.12
CA ILE A 242 -35.75 -6.95 -40.49
C ILE A 242 -35.60 -6.11 -41.77
N ILE A 243 -34.53 -5.35 -41.92
CA ILE A 243 -34.22 -4.56 -43.11
C ILE A 243 -33.96 -5.48 -44.32
N PHE A 244 -33.36 -6.66 -44.12
CA PHE A 244 -33.09 -7.62 -45.19
C PHE A 244 -34.37 -8.31 -45.67
N ILE A 245 -35.30 -8.63 -44.76
CA ILE A 245 -36.59 -9.30 -45.09
C ILE A 245 -37.58 -8.32 -45.73
N SER A 246 -37.50 -7.02 -45.45
CA SER A 246 -38.37 -5.97 -46.01
C SER A 246 -37.96 -5.51 -47.41
N ARG A 247 -36.99 -6.17 -48.01
CA ARG A 247 -36.49 -5.90 -49.37
C ARG A 247 -37.00 -6.92 -50.38
#